data_57eec13ddc366d1b699b60d34bd8d977
#
_entry.id   57eec13ddc366d1b699b60d34bd8d977
#
_cell.length_a   1.000
_cell.length_b   1.000
_cell.length_c   1.000
_cell.angle_alpha   90.00
_cell.angle_beta   90.00
_cell.angle_gamma   90.00
#
_symmetry.space_group_name_H-M   'P 1'
#
loop_
_entity.id
_entity.type
_entity.pdbx_description
1 polymer ?
#
loop_
_entity_poly.entity_id
_entity_poly.type
_entity_poly.pdbx_seq_one_letter_code
_entity_poly.pdbx_strand_id
1 'polypeptide(L)'
;MEQPRIAWAITGSGHYIEECIELMLTLDNVDLYLSQAGEEVLKMYGINIKDLRDKVHVYRDKAASAPPVGLFYKDYYQSLVLAPTTSNTIAKCVLGIADSLVTNLFSQAGKCRVPNIVYPCDIAPEMETTAPGGKVMVYPRKIDLEATDKIREFEYTTVVESVNELSSALQHRLQQLS
;
A
#
# COMPACT_ATOMS: atom_id res chain seq x y z
N MET A 1 3.03 11.62 24.44
CA MET A 1 3.80 11.04 23.30
C MET A 1 3.01 11.35 22.04
N GLU A 2 3.67 11.76 20.96
CA GLU A 2 2.98 11.91 19.67
C GLU A 2 2.46 10.54 19.24
N GLN A 3 1.25 10.51 18.70
CA GLN A 3 0.67 9.26 18.18
C GLN A 3 1.47 8.79 16.96
N PRO A 4 1.68 7.47 16.80
CA PRO A 4 2.44 6.93 15.69
C PRO A 4 1.81 7.30 14.35
N ARG A 5 2.63 7.70 13.37
CA ARG A 5 2.20 8.09 12.04
C ARG A 5 2.46 6.99 11.03
N ILE A 6 1.50 6.76 10.16
CA ILE A 6 1.52 5.72 9.14
C ILE A 6 1.55 6.35 7.76
N ALA A 7 2.46 5.89 6.89
CA ALA A 7 2.38 6.13 5.46
C ALA A 7 1.52 5.04 4.81
N TRP A 8 0.44 5.41 4.15
CA TRP A 8 -0.43 4.46 3.43
C TRP A 8 -0.32 4.69 1.94
N ALA A 9 0.04 3.67 1.17
CA ALA A 9 0.22 3.77 -0.26
C ALA A 9 -0.81 2.92 -1.02
N ILE A 10 -1.43 3.51 -2.04
CA ILE A 10 -2.39 2.85 -2.94
C ILE A 10 -1.82 2.84 -4.36
N THR A 11 -1.87 1.67 -4.98
CA THR A 11 -1.45 1.46 -6.37
C THR A 11 -2.65 1.20 -7.29
N GLY A 12 -2.41 0.85 -8.55
CA GLY A 12 -3.43 0.71 -9.58
C GLY A 12 -4.28 -0.57 -9.47
N SER A 13 -4.66 -1.00 -8.27
CA SER A 13 -5.52 -2.14 -8.04
C SER A 13 -6.85 -1.72 -7.42
N GLY A 14 -7.95 -2.21 -7.98
CA GLY A 14 -9.29 -2.07 -7.39
C GLY A 14 -9.63 -3.15 -6.36
N HIS A 15 -8.74 -4.12 -6.13
CA HIS A 15 -8.96 -5.22 -5.22
C HIS A 15 -9.19 -4.74 -3.79
N TYR A 16 -10.45 -4.80 -3.31
CA TYR A 16 -10.88 -4.31 -2.00
C TYR A 16 -10.43 -2.87 -1.69
N ILE A 17 -10.42 -1.99 -2.72
CA ILE A 17 -9.92 -0.62 -2.55
C ILE A 17 -10.81 0.21 -1.61
N GLU A 18 -12.12 0.00 -1.64
CA GLU A 18 -13.06 0.71 -0.78
C GLU A 18 -12.83 0.34 0.69
N GLU A 19 -12.73 -0.96 0.97
CA GLU A 19 -12.46 -1.48 2.32
C GLU A 19 -11.08 -1.05 2.84
N CYS A 20 -10.07 -1.02 1.98
CA CYS A 20 -8.74 -0.51 2.33
C CYS A 20 -8.79 0.98 2.72
N ILE A 21 -9.56 1.79 1.99
CA ILE A 21 -9.73 3.21 2.29
C ILE A 21 -10.53 3.41 3.57
N GLU A 22 -11.61 2.68 3.75
CA GLU A 22 -12.40 2.71 4.99
C GLU A 22 -11.51 2.40 6.20
N LEU A 23 -10.71 1.33 6.12
CA LEU A 23 -9.78 0.97 7.18
C LEU A 23 -8.72 2.06 7.41
N MET A 24 -8.13 2.61 6.36
CA MET A 24 -7.16 3.72 6.45
C MET A 24 -7.76 4.92 7.19
N LEU A 25 -9.01 5.27 6.90
CA LEU A 25 -9.69 6.42 7.48
C LEU A 25 -10.08 6.22 8.96
N THR A 26 -9.92 5.03 9.53
CA THR A 26 -10.05 4.81 10.97
C THR A 26 -8.81 5.24 11.76
N LEU A 27 -7.70 5.54 11.07
CA LEU A 27 -6.43 5.92 11.67
C LEU A 27 -6.36 7.44 11.89
N ASP A 28 -5.95 7.88 13.07
CA ASP A 28 -5.85 9.30 13.40
C ASP A 28 -4.67 10.00 12.70
N ASN A 29 -3.53 9.30 12.55
CA ASN A 29 -2.28 9.84 12.00
C ASN A 29 -1.83 9.03 10.77
N VAL A 30 -2.45 9.28 9.63
CA VAL A 30 -2.12 8.64 8.35
C VAL A 30 -1.94 9.68 7.26
N ASP A 31 -0.91 9.48 6.43
CA ASP A 31 -0.72 10.20 5.17
C ASP A 31 -0.91 9.23 4.00
N LEU A 32 -1.69 9.64 3.01
CA LEU A 32 -1.99 8.83 1.82
C LEU A 32 -1.02 9.14 0.68
N TYR A 33 -0.46 8.11 0.11
CA TYR A 33 0.41 8.15 -1.06
C TYR A 33 -0.25 7.46 -2.25
N LEU A 34 -0.41 8.17 -3.35
CA LEU A 34 -1.06 7.65 -4.56
C LEU A 34 -0.05 7.51 -5.69
N SER A 35 0.06 6.30 -6.26
CA SER A 35 0.69 6.13 -7.57
C SER A 35 -0.18 6.78 -8.67
N GLN A 36 0.37 7.04 -9.84
CA GLN A 36 -0.41 7.56 -10.98
C GLN A 36 -1.58 6.62 -11.31
N ALA A 37 -1.32 5.31 -11.41
CA ALA A 37 -2.37 4.32 -11.63
C ALA A 37 -3.38 4.23 -10.47
N GLY A 38 -2.93 4.45 -9.22
CA GLY A 38 -3.81 4.51 -8.06
C GLY A 38 -4.83 5.65 -8.15
N GLU A 39 -4.39 6.82 -8.61
CA GLU A 39 -5.30 7.95 -8.85
C GLU A 39 -6.37 7.64 -9.91
N GLU A 40 -5.98 6.93 -10.98
CA GLU A 40 -6.91 6.53 -12.05
C GLU A 40 -7.94 5.52 -11.52
N VAL A 41 -7.49 4.54 -10.74
CA VAL A 41 -8.37 3.52 -10.15
C VAL A 41 -9.35 4.16 -9.17
N LEU A 42 -8.93 5.04 -8.28
CA LEU A 42 -9.85 5.77 -7.39
C LEU A 42 -11.00 6.41 -8.18
N LYS A 43 -10.67 7.04 -9.30
CA LYS A 43 -11.65 7.66 -10.20
C LYS A 43 -12.63 6.66 -10.80
N MET A 44 -12.13 5.47 -11.22
CA MET A 44 -12.95 4.39 -11.77
C MET A 44 -13.97 3.85 -10.76
N TYR A 45 -13.61 3.86 -9.47
CA TYR A 45 -14.48 3.43 -8.36
C TYR A 45 -15.31 4.58 -7.77
N GLY A 46 -15.31 5.76 -8.42
CA GLY A 46 -16.08 6.91 -7.96
C GLY A 46 -15.56 7.57 -6.69
N ILE A 47 -14.34 7.23 -6.26
CA ILE A 47 -13.72 7.78 -5.06
C ILE A 47 -13.03 9.10 -5.41
N ASN A 48 -13.50 10.18 -4.80
CA ASN A 48 -12.99 11.51 -5.08
C ASN A 48 -11.78 11.85 -4.21
N ILE A 49 -10.64 12.13 -4.83
CA ILE A 49 -9.41 12.52 -4.11
C ILE A 49 -9.59 13.81 -3.29
N LYS A 50 -10.50 14.72 -3.68
CA LYS A 50 -10.77 15.93 -2.89
C LYS A 50 -11.34 15.55 -1.52
N ASP A 51 -12.30 14.63 -1.49
CA ASP A 51 -12.93 14.19 -0.25
C ASP A 51 -11.94 13.47 0.68
N LEU A 52 -10.94 12.79 0.10
CA LEU A 52 -9.84 12.19 0.86
C LEU A 52 -8.91 13.26 1.44
N ARG A 53 -8.62 14.34 0.69
CA ARG A 53 -7.79 15.45 1.15
C ARG A 53 -8.39 16.23 2.31
N ASP A 54 -9.69 16.22 2.45
CA ASP A 54 -10.37 16.86 3.59
C ASP A 54 -10.18 16.07 4.88
N LYS A 55 -9.73 14.80 4.79
CA LYS A 55 -9.55 13.87 5.91
C LYS A 55 -8.09 13.54 6.21
N VAL A 56 -7.25 13.40 5.17
CA VAL A 56 -5.84 13.00 5.29
C VAL A 56 -4.96 13.80 4.35
N HIS A 57 -3.68 13.93 4.68
CA HIS A 57 -2.72 14.52 3.76
C HIS A 57 -2.46 13.58 2.59
N VAL A 58 -2.55 14.07 1.34
CA VAL A 58 -2.43 13.25 0.13
C VAL A 58 -1.22 13.66 -0.69
N TYR A 59 -0.25 12.77 -0.80
CA TYR A 59 0.89 12.85 -1.71
C TYR A 59 0.56 12.16 -3.03
N ARG A 60 0.98 12.76 -4.13
CA ARG A 60 0.73 12.25 -5.49
C ARG A 60 2.06 12.03 -6.22
N ASP A 61 2.11 11.01 -7.05
CA ASP A 61 3.28 10.66 -7.85
C ASP A 61 3.46 11.63 -9.04
N LYS A 62 4.14 12.75 -8.77
CA LYS A 62 4.36 13.82 -9.74
C LYS A 62 5.83 14.11 -10.04
N ALA A 63 6.73 13.56 -9.26
CA ALA A 63 8.16 13.84 -9.36
C ALA A 63 8.98 12.54 -9.29
N ALA A 64 9.84 12.33 -10.27
CA ALA A 64 10.68 11.14 -10.35
C ALA A 64 11.59 10.91 -9.11
N SER A 65 12.00 12.00 -8.44
CA SER A 65 12.80 11.93 -7.21
C SER A 65 12.00 11.61 -5.94
N ALA A 66 10.66 11.57 -6.04
CA ALA A 66 9.75 11.25 -4.93
C ALA A 66 10.13 11.95 -3.59
N PRO A 67 10.22 13.31 -3.52
CA PRO A 67 10.77 14.02 -2.36
C PRO A 67 10.13 13.65 -1.01
N PRO A 68 8.82 13.32 -0.92
CA PRO A 68 8.20 12.97 0.37
C PRO A 68 8.77 11.72 1.04
N VAL A 69 9.48 10.84 0.31
CA VAL A 69 10.09 9.63 0.91
C VAL A 69 11.20 9.99 1.91
N GLY A 70 11.76 11.19 1.83
CA GLY A 70 12.72 11.71 2.80
C GLY A 70 12.19 11.81 4.23
N LEU A 71 10.87 11.76 4.44
CA LEU A 71 10.25 11.75 5.77
C LEU A 71 10.60 10.49 6.57
N PHE A 72 10.92 9.37 5.92
CA PHE A 72 11.40 8.17 6.61
C PHE A 72 12.73 8.38 7.32
N TYR A 73 13.65 9.19 6.78
CA TYR A 73 14.93 9.51 7.42
C TYR A 73 14.79 10.38 8.68
N LYS A 74 13.62 10.98 8.89
CA LYS A 74 13.34 11.87 10.01
C LYS A 74 12.50 11.20 11.10
N ASP A 75 12.38 9.89 11.06
CA ASP A 75 11.53 9.09 11.96
C ASP A 75 10.06 9.56 11.98
N TYR A 76 9.61 10.21 10.89
CA TYR A 76 8.26 10.76 10.78
C TYR A 76 7.20 9.66 10.66
N TYR A 77 7.55 8.52 10.03
CA TYR A 77 6.69 7.36 9.89
C TYR A 77 7.22 6.17 10.69
N GLN A 78 6.35 5.53 11.45
CA GLN A 78 6.65 4.32 12.20
C GLN A 78 6.19 3.04 11.48
N SER A 79 5.41 3.18 10.40
CA SER A 79 5.01 2.06 9.55
C SER A 79 4.67 2.53 8.14
N LEU A 80 4.86 1.65 7.16
CA LEU A 80 4.38 1.79 5.80
C LEU A 80 3.33 0.71 5.54
N VAL A 81 2.21 1.09 4.93
CA VAL A 81 1.18 0.17 4.43
C VAL A 81 1.07 0.34 2.92
N LEU A 82 1.20 -0.75 2.18
CA LEU A 82 0.91 -0.82 0.75
C LEU A 82 -0.38 -1.62 0.56
N ALA A 83 -1.52 -0.96 0.42
CA ALA A 83 -2.81 -1.62 0.34
C ALA A 83 -3.87 -0.77 -0.41
N PRO A 84 -4.46 -1.30 -1.50
CA PRO A 84 -4.06 -2.52 -2.20
C PRO A 84 -2.82 -2.31 -3.09
N THR A 85 -2.08 -3.39 -3.37
CA THR A 85 -0.83 -3.33 -4.14
C THR A 85 -0.88 -4.22 -5.38
N THR A 86 -0.61 -3.66 -6.56
CA THR A 86 -0.55 -4.40 -7.81
C THR A 86 0.68 -5.32 -7.89
N SER A 87 0.55 -6.45 -8.61
CA SER A 87 1.68 -7.34 -8.91
C SER A 87 2.83 -6.62 -9.60
N ASN A 88 2.57 -5.62 -10.45
CA ASN A 88 3.62 -4.80 -11.05
C ASN A 88 4.44 -4.06 -9.99
N THR A 89 3.79 -3.48 -8.99
CA THR A 89 4.49 -2.81 -7.88
C THR A 89 5.27 -3.81 -7.03
N ILE A 90 4.67 -4.97 -6.71
CA ILE A 90 5.34 -6.05 -5.97
C ILE A 90 6.61 -6.50 -6.72
N ALA A 91 6.49 -6.81 -8.02
CA ALA A 91 7.62 -7.24 -8.84
C ALA A 91 8.75 -6.20 -8.85
N LYS A 92 8.43 -4.91 -8.97
CA LYS A 92 9.42 -3.83 -8.89
C LYS A 92 10.11 -3.78 -7.52
N CYS A 93 9.35 -3.87 -6.44
CA CYS A 93 9.89 -3.90 -5.08
C CYS A 93 10.85 -5.06 -4.88
N VAL A 94 10.48 -6.26 -5.33
CA VAL A 94 11.29 -7.48 -5.26
C VAL A 94 12.60 -7.37 -6.06
N LEU A 95 12.56 -6.69 -7.21
CA LEU A 95 13.74 -6.46 -8.06
C LEU A 95 14.56 -5.23 -7.66
N GLY A 96 14.14 -4.51 -6.60
CA GLY A 96 14.82 -3.29 -6.15
C GLY A 96 14.61 -2.08 -7.08
N ILE A 97 13.58 -2.10 -7.93
CA ILE A 97 13.25 -1.00 -8.85
C ILE A 97 12.42 0.04 -8.10
N ALA A 98 13.00 1.23 -7.90
CA ALA A 98 12.37 2.35 -7.19
C ALA A 98 12.19 3.53 -8.16
N ASP A 99 11.26 3.39 -9.12
CA ASP A 99 11.01 4.32 -10.22
C ASP A 99 9.66 5.09 -10.11
N SER A 100 8.90 4.83 -9.04
CA SER A 100 7.64 5.51 -8.73
C SER A 100 7.61 5.95 -7.27
N LEU A 101 6.66 6.82 -6.90
CA LEU A 101 6.50 7.25 -5.52
C LEU A 101 6.36 6.05 -4.57
N VAL A 102 5.52 5.08 -4.90
CA VAL A 102 5.24 3.93 -4.03
C VAL A 102 6.44 2.99 -3.92
N THR A 103 7.13 2.68 -5.02
CA THR A 103 8.33 1.84 -4.97
C THR A 103 9.49 2.51 -4.25
N ASN A 104 9.59 3.84 -4.33
CA ASN A 104 10.53 4.62 -3.52
C ASN A 104 10.18 4.56 -2.02
N LEU A 105 8.88 4.66 -1.64
CA LEU A 105 8.46 4.49 -0.24
C LEU A 105 8.91 3.15 0.32
N PHE A 106 8.63 2.05 -0.39
CA PHE A 106 9.02 0.71 0.04
C PHE A 106 10.54 0.58 0.22
N SER A 107 11.31 1.07 -0.78
CA SER A 107 12.76 1.08 -0.71
C SER A 107 13.30 1.86 0.48
N GLN A 108 12.76 3.06 0.74
CA GLN A 108 13.22 3.90 1.85
C GLN A 108 12.78 3.38 3.21
N ALA A 109 11.55 2.89 3.33
CA ALA A 109 11.08 2.25 4.56
C ALA A 109 12.00 1.09 4.95
N GLY A 110 12.37 0.21 4.00
CA GLY A 110 13.31 -0.88 4.23
C GLY A 110 14.69 -0.40 4.69
N LYS A 111 15.24 0.64 4.03
CA LYS A 111 16.55 1.23 4.42
C LYS A 111 16.52 1.87 5.81
N CYS A 112 15.37 2.39 6.22
CA CYS A 112 15.17 2.96 7.56
C CYS A 112 14.70 1.92 8.59
N ARG A 113 14.57 0.65 8.21
CA ARG A 113 14.06 -0.46 9.06
C ARG A 113 12.66 -0.18 9.60
N VAL A 114 11.86 0.56 8.85
CA VAL A 114 10.45 0.82 9.18
C VAL A 114 9.63 -0.38 8.73
N PRO A 115 8.80 -0.98 9.61
CA PRO A 115 7.95 -2.10 9.25
C PRO A 115 6.97 -1.78 8.14
N ASN A 116 6.86 -2.69 7.18
CA ASN A 116 5.96 -2.64 6.04
C ASN A 116 4.84 -3.66 6.19
N ILE A 117 3.61 -3.27 5.90
CA ILE A 117 2.47 -4.19 5.73
C ILE A 117 2.05 -4.10 4.26
N VAL A 118 2.05 -5.22 3.57
CA VAL A 118 1.77 -5.28 2.13
C VAL A 118 0.55 -6.16 1.89
N TYR A 119 -0.45 -5.62 1.19
CA TYR A 119 -1.63 -6.34 0.75
C TYR A 119 -1.63 -6.48 -0.77
N PRO A 120 -1.10 -7.60 -1.32
CA PRO A 120 -1.06 -7.87 -2.75
C PRO A 120 -2.45 -8.16 -3.30
N CYS A 121 -2.70 -7.74 -4.54
CA CYS A 121 -3.95 -8.08 -5.23
C CYS A 121 -3.96 -9.51 -5.80
N ASP A 122 -2.79 -10.10 -6.04
CA ASP A 122 -2.64 -11.42 -6.68
C ASP A 122 -1.92 -12.37 -5.72
N ILE A 123 -2.68 -13.28 -5.10
CA ILE A 123 -2.21 -14.19 -4.03
C ILE A 123 -2.49 -15.66 -4.30
N ALA A 124 -3.34 -15.96 -5.29
CA ALA A 124 -3.72 -17.32 -5.65
C ALA A 124 -3.80 -17.49 -7.17
N PRO A 125 -3.62 -18.72 -7.71
CA PRO A 125 -3.67 -18.98 -9.15
C PRO A 125 -5.01 -18.65 -9.80
N GLU A 126 -6.07 -18.65 -9.00
CA GLU A 126 -7.43 -18.32 -9.38
C GLU A 126 -8.11 -17.60 -8.22
N MET A 127 -8.68 -16.44 -8.47
CA MET A 127 -9.33 -15.66 -7.41
C MET A 127 -10.39 -14.72 -7.96
N GLU A 128 -11.41 -14.47 -7.14
CA GLU A 128 -12.41 -13.46 -7.41
C GLU A 128 -11.90 -12.09 -6.93
N THR A 129 -12.06 -11.08 -7.75
CA THR A 129 -11.74 -9.70 -7.39
C THR A 129 -12.86 -8.75 -7.77
N THR A 130 -12.88 -7.57 -7.17
CA THR A 130 -13.84 -6.52 -7.47
C THR A 130 -13.35 -5.68 -8.66
N ALA A 131 -14.21 -5.45 -9.63
CA ALA A 131 -14.00 -4.53 -10.75
C ALA A 131 -15.13 -3.49 -10.77
N PRO A 132 -15.01 -2.36 -11.49
CA PRO A 132 -16.05 -1.33 -11.53
C PRO A 132 -17.44 -1.82 -11.99
N GLY A 133 -17.50 -2.93 -12.68
CA GLY A 133 -18.75 -3.56 -13.15
C GLY A 133 -19.25 -4.72 -12.29
N GLY A 134 -18.59 -5.04 -11.16
CA GLY A 134 -18.92 -6.17 -10.30
C GLY A 134 -17.73 -7.11 -10.09
N LYS A 135 -18.03 -8.32 -9.60
CA LYS A 135 -17.02 -9.34 -9.35
C LYS A 135 -16.57 -10.02 -10.64
N VAL A 136 -15.28 -10.25 -10.75
CA VAL A 136 -14.66 -10.95 -11.88
C VAL A 136 -13.67 -12.00 -11.38
N MET A 137 -13.56 -13.10 -12.14
CA MET A 137 -12.51 -14.08 -11.91
C MET A 137 -11.23 -13.64 -12.62
N VAL A 138 -10.12 -13.72 -11.92
CA VAL A 138 -8.78 -13.43 -12.44
C VAL A 138 -7.86 -14.62 -12.25
N TYR A 139 -6.88 -14.75 -13.13
CA TYR A 139 -5.91 -15.83 -13.14
C TYR A 139 -4.50 -15.22 -13.12
N PRO A 140 -3.99 -14.87 -11.93
CA PRO A 140 -2.67 -14.31 -11.79
C PRO A 140 -1.60 -15.18 -12.45
N ARG A 141 -0.66 -14.54 -13.13
CA ARG A 141 0.43 -15.26 -13.80
C ARG A 141 1.37 -15.84 -12.76
N LYS A 142 2.08 -16.91 -13.13
CA LYS A 142 3.09 -17.53 -12.26
C LYS A 142 4.10 -16.49 -11.73
N ILE A 143 4.55 -15.57 -12.56
CA ILE A 143 5.50 -14.51 -12.17
C ILE A 143 4.91 -13.55 -11.11
N ASP A 144 3.59 -13.32 -11.13
CA ASP A 144 2.91 -12.45 -10.16
C ASP A 144 2.90 -13.12 -8.78
N LEU A 145 2.60 -14.42 -8.76
CA LEU A 145 2.60 -15.23 -7.52
C LEU A 145 4.02 -15.40 -6.97
N GLU A 146 5.00 -15.69 -7.82
CA GLU A 146 6.42 -15.79 -7.42
C GLU A 146 6.94 -14.48 -6.83
N ALA A 147 6.53 -13.32 -7.37
CA ALA A 147 6.89 -12.02 -6.81
C ALA A 147 6.22 -11.79 -5.44
N THR A 148 4.97 -12.21 -5.27
CA THR A 148 4.26 -12.15 -3.98
C THR A 148 4.90 -13.07 -2.94
N ASP A 149 5.32 -14.27 -3.32
CA ASP A 149 6.05 -15.16 -2.42
C ASP A 149 7.41 -14.56 -2.04
N LYS A 150 8.11 -13.98 -3.00
CA LYS A 150 9.43 -13.40 -2.76
C LYS A 150 9.41 -12.21 -1.82
N ILE A 151 8.42 -11.33 -1.89
CA ILE A 151 8.35 -10.16 -1.00
C ILE A 151 8.09 -10.56 0.45
N ARG A 152 7.52 -11.75 0.73
CA ARG A 152 7.35 -12.31 2.09
C ARG A 152 8.69 -12.56 2.80
N GLU A 153 9.76 -12.77 2.04
CA GLU A 153 11.10 -13.01 2.58
C GLU A 153 11.84 -11.73 2.98
N PHE A 154 11.28 -10.55 2.64
CA PHE A 154 11.93 -9.27 2.92
C PHE A 154 11.87 -8.93 4.40
N GLU A 155 12.99 -8.47 4.95
CA GLU A 155 13.08 -7.97 6.31
C GLU A 155 12.07 -6.82 6.53
N TYR A 156 11.54 -6.74 7.74
CA TYR A 156 10.56 -5.72 8.14
C TYR A 156 9.27 -5.70 7.29
N THR A 157 8.96 -6.81 6.57
CA THR A 157 7.81 -6.88 5.69
C THR A 157 6.84 -7.97 6.15
N THR A 158 5.59 -7.60 6.34
CA THR A 158 4.48 -8.50 6.61
C THR A 158 3.53 -8.48 5.43
N VAL A 159 3.30 -9.62 4.79
CA VAL A 159 2.33 -9.76 3.70
C VAL A 159 1.04 -10.31 4.28
N VAL A 160 -0.08 -9.66 3.96
CA VAL A 160 -1.43 -10.05 4.38
C VAL A 160 -2.27 -10.42 3.16
N GLU A 161 -3.22 -11.33 3.32
CA GLU A 161 -4.00 -11.91 2.23
C GLU A 161 -5.48 -11.50 2.24
N SER A 162 -5.87 -10.74 3.25
CA SER A 162 -7.25 -10.24 3.38
C SER A 162 -7.29 -8.89 4.11
N VAL A 163 -8.40 -8.17 3.95
CA VAL A 163 -8.66 -6.93 4.70
C VAL A 163 -8.72 -7.18 6.21
N ASN A 164 -9.22 -8.35 6.63
CA ASN A 164 -9.23 -8.73 8.04
C ASN A 164 -7.82 -8.92 8.60
N GLU A 165 -6.93 -9.58 7.84
CA GLU A 165 -5.52 -9.71 8.22
C GLU A 165 -4.81 -8.35 8.21
N LEU A 166 -5.11 -7.49 7.23
CA LEU A 166 -4.60 -6.12 7.19
C LEU A 166 -4.98 -5.34 8.46
N SER A 167 -6.25 -5.40 8.85
CA SER A 167 -6.75 -4.78 10.09
C SER A 167 -6.03 -5.34 11.32
N SER A 168 -5.89 -6.66 11.41
CA SER A 168 -5.22 -7.32 12.55
C SER A 168 -3.74 -6.93 12.63
N ALA A 169 -3.03 -6.92 11.50
CA ALA A 169 -1.62 -6.52 11.43
C ALA A 169 -1.42 -5.06 11.84
N LEU A 170 -2.33 -4.17 11.42
CA LEU A 170 -2.32 -2.76 11.82
C LEU A 170 -2.54 -2.60 13.33
N GLN A 171 -3.55 -3.26 13.88
CA GLN A 171 -3.83 -3.21 15.32
C GLN A 171 -2.64 -3.72 16.14
N HIS A 172 -2.05 -4.85 15.74
CA HIS A 172 -0.86 -5.38 16.39
C HIS A 172 0.31 -4.38 16.33
N ARG A 173 0.51 -3.75 15.16
CA ARG A 173 1.57 -2.76 14.99
C ARG A 173 1.35 -1.52 15.87
N LEU A 174 0.14 -0.99 15.95
CA LEU A 174 -0.19 0.15 16.80
C LEU A 174 0.00 -0.15 18.28
N GLN A 175 -0.33 -1.38 18.73
CA GLN A 175 -0.06 -1.83 20.11
C GLN A 175 1.42 -1.86 20.44
N GLN A 176 2.30 -2.21 19.49
CA GLN A 176 3.75 -2.18 19.69
C GLN A 176 4.34 -0.76 19.81
N LEU A 177 3.62 0.24 19.32
CA LEU A 177 4.03 1.64 19.29
C LEU A 177 3.44 2.46 20.45
N SER A 178 2.51 1.91 21.20
CA SER A 178 1.87 2.50 22.39
C SER A 178 2.69 2.27 23.64
#